data_841d6cfb9385bc76d0377184be4eb89f
#
_entry.id   841d6cfb9385bc76d0377184be4eb89f
#
_cell.length_a   1.000
_cell.length_b   1.000
_cell.length_c   1.000
_cell.angle_alpha   90.00
_cell.angle_beta   90.00
_cell.angle_gamma   90.00
#
_symmetry.space_group_name_H-M   'P 1'
#
loop_
_entity.id
_entity.type
_entity.pdbx_description
1 polymer ?
#
loop_
_entity_poly.entity_id
_entity_poly.type
_entity_poly.pdbx_seq_one_letter_code
_entity_poly.pdbx_strand_id
1 'polypeptide(L)'
;MTNTKETESVKQLESKNESTANNEFIFQQLVNAVRRIRYPLYSGKNVMELPLYFALGKSFEYNLANFSSQYLKLLKENNVDNESIEIVDGLTKKLMETVNKYLNGKVVSAYSAFKDAMEIIEDILPIKQIEKGTFYRMRAECGLTELTEFYHLPFDKIHLSKSERFSIEGYPCLYLGYSKRVCEIEISSGSLASFILKKPLDNILDLTLGQGDGEKDISEINLVKVYPLIASCYIVPFYSTLQCKECRPDKSFFREEYIIPQLLTLYLKETDLANGIIYYSVKDPNLDPRGRDEKDFRNLVLFTNRDNNLENKHDNLLMDKFEITL
;
A
#
# COMPACT_ATOMS: atom_id res chain seq x y z
N MET A 1 10.28 51.42 -35.71
CA MET A 1 9.12 50.68 -35.20
C MET A 1 9.37 49.17 -35.03
N THR A 2 10.60 48.68 -34.97
CA THR A 2 10.97 47.25 -34.88
C THR A 2 11.44 46.80 -33.49
N ASN A 3 11.77 47.73 -32.58
CA ASN A 3 12.32 47.38 -31.25
C ASN A 3 11.29 47.11 -30.16
N THR A 4 9.99 47.40 -30.38
CA THR A 4 8.96 47.22 -29.34
C THR A 4 8.35 45.84 -29.34
N LYS A 5 8.33 45.13 -30.47
CA LYS A 5 7.78 43.76 -30.57
C LYS A 5 8.73 42.67 -30.04
N GLU A 6 10.05 42.88 -30.16
CA GLU A 6 11.03 41.94 -29.58
C GLU A 6 11.06 42.01 -28.07
N THR A 7 10.89 43.20 -27.47
CA THR A 7 10.87 43.36 -26.01
C THR A 7 9.58 42.80 -25.35
N GLU A 8 8.43 42.81 -26.05
CA GLU A 8 7.20 42.17 -25.57
C GLU A 8 7.25 40.65 -25.68
N SER A 9 7.84 40.08 -26.75
CA SER A 9 7.99 38.63 -26.89
C SER A 9 8.97 38.01 -25.87
N VAL A 10 10.05 38.74 -25.52
CA VAL A 10 11.00 38.31 -24.47
C VAL A 10 10.36 38.36 -23.10
N LYS A 11 9.62 39.41 -22.77
CA LYS A 11 8.86 39.49 -21.50
C LYS A 11 7.76 38.43 -21.38
N GLN A 12 7.10 38.07 -22.48
CA GLN A 12 6.13 36.97 -22.46
C GLN A 12 6.78 35.58 -22.31
N LEU A 13 7.99 35.38 -22.85
CA LEU A 13 8.78 34.17 -22.66
C LEU A 13 9.33 34.08 -21.23
N GLU A 14 9.82 35.18 -20.67
CA GLU A 14 10.30 35.21 -19.28
C GLU A 14 9.15 34.95 -18.27
N SER A 15 7.98 35.56 -18.46
CA SER A 15 6.81 35.32 -17.61
C SER A 15 6.25 33.88 -17.72
N LYS A 16 6.32 33.28 -18.91
CA LYS A 16 5.99 31.87 -19.10
C LYS A 16 6.99 30.92 -18.39
N ASN A 17 8.29 31.25 -18.49
CA ASN A 17 9.33 30.43 -17.84
C ASN A 17 9.28 30.54 -16.31
N GLU A 18 9.01 31.72 -15.75
CA GLU A 18 8.79 31.89 -14.31
C GLU A 18 7.52 31.20 -13.82
N SER A 19 6.45 31.24 -14.58
CA SER A 19 5.21 30.50 -14.27
C SER A 19 5.43 28.97 -14.30
N THR A 20 6.19 28.47 -15.28
CA THR A 20 6.48 27.04 -15.41
C THR A 20 7.40 26.57 -14.28
N ALA A 21 8.44 27.31 -13.95
CA ALA A 21 9.35 27.00 -12.85
C ALA A 21 8.65 27.03 -11.48
N ASN A 22 7.71 27.96 -11.28
CA ASN A 22 6.92 28.03 -10.04
C ASN A 22 5.94 26.86 -9.94
N ASN A 23 5.30 26.45 -11.03
CA ASN A 23 4.42 25.29 -11.06
C ASN A 23 5.17 23.99 -10.81
N GLU A 24 6.38 23.84 -11.35
CA GLU A 24 7.25 22.69 -11.13
C GLU A 24 7.70 22.61 -9.66
N PHE A 25 8.04 23.74 -9.05
CA PHE A 25 8.37 23.82 -7.63
C PHE A 25 7.19 23.44 -6.72
N ILE A 26 5.99 23.94 -7.02
CA ILE A 26 4.76 23.62 -6.27
C ILE A 26 4.41 22.14 -6.41
N PHE A 27 4.54 21.59 -7.62
CA PHE A 27 4.32 20.16 -7.87
C PHE A 27 5.32 19.29 -7.12
N GLN A 28 6.60 19.66 -7.06
CA GLN A 28 7.61 18.97 -6.26
C GLN A 28 7.29 19.01 -4.75
N GLN A 29 6.75 20.11 -4.26
CA GLN A 29 6.28 20.16 -2.86
C GLN A 29 5.11 19.20 -2.62
N LEU A 30 4.14 19.11 -3.53
CA LEU A 30 3.04 18.14 -3.44
C LEU A 30 3.56 16.70 -3.45
N VAL A 31 4.45 16.35 -4.39
CA VAL A 31 5.05 15.02 -4.48
C VAL A 31 5.83 14.67 -3.21
N ASN A 32 6.62 15.61 -2.70
CA ASN A 32 7.34 15.43 -1.45
C ASN A 32 6.39 15.26 -0.27
N ALA A 33 5.29 16.00 -0.25
CA ALA A 33 4.26 15.87 0.76
C ALA A 33 3.55 14.51 0.66
N VAL A 34 3.15 14.06 -0.53
CA VAL A 34 2.59 12.71 -0.77
C VAL A 34 3.60 11.64 -0.34
N ARG A 35 4.87 11.78 -0.68
CA ARG A 35 5.93 10.88 -0.24
C ARG A 35 6.12 10.86 1.27
N ARG A 36 5.91 11.97 1.98
CA ARG A 36 6.04 12.11 3.44
C ARG A 36 4.85 11.60 4.23
N ILE A 37 3.65 11.52 3.62
CA ILE A 37 2.43 10.96 4.26
C ILE A 37 2.53 9.45 4.50
N ARG A 38 3.60 8.81 4.15
CA ARG A 38 3.82 7.37 4.29
C ARG A 38 3.57 6.83 5.68
N TYR A 39 3.75 7.68 6.67
CA TYR A 39 3.59 7.33 8.06
C TYR A 39 2.53 8.23 8.67
N PRO A 40 1.54 7.67 9.34
CA PRO A 40 0.74 8.42 10.27
C PRO A 40 1.71 8.94 11.35
N LEU A 41 2.16 10.19 11.17
CA LEU A 41 3.04 10.85 12.12
C LEU A 41 2.26 11.11 13.40
N TYR A 42 2.32 10.17 14.31
CA TYR A 42 1.88 10.37 15.68
C TYR A 42 3.03 10.96 16.49
N SER A 43 3.35 12.22 16.26
CA SER A 43 3.97 13.04 17.27
C SER A 43 3.01 14.20 17.54
N GLY A 44 2.57 14.35 18.78
CA GLY A 44 1.65 15.39 19.22
C GLY A 44 2.11 16.83 19.03
N LYS A 45 3.01 17.09 18.09
CA LYS A 45 3.50 18.41 17.69
C LYS A 45 3.83 18.41 16.20
N ASN A 46 2.91 19.02 15.42
CA ASN A 46 3.13 19.45 14.03
C ASN A 46 3.23 18.34 12.97
N VAL A 47 2.13 17.68 12.68
CA VAL A 47 1.87 17.10 11.37
C VAL A 47 1.45 18.24 10.44
N MET A 48 2.39 19.04 10.00
CA MET A 48 2.15 20.03 8.97
C MET A 48 2.93 19.64 7.74
N GLU A 49 2.25 18.93 6.83
CA GLU A 49 2.73 19.00 5.44
C GLU A 49 1.70 18.56 4.41
N LEU A 50 0.63 17.83 4.79
CA LEU A 50 -0.63 17.84 4.05
C LEU A 50 -1.74 18.11 5.05
N PRO A 51 -2.61 19.09 4.82
CA PRO A 51 -3.75 19.36 5.67
C PRO A 51 -4.88 18.33 5.43
N LEU A 52 -4.53 17.04 5.48
CA LEU A 52 -5.50 15.96 5.41
C LEU A 52 -5.92 15.64 6.84
N TYR A 53 -7.13 16.04 7.17
CA TYR A 53 -7.73 15.78 8.46
C TYR A 53 -8.50 14.46 8.43
N PHE A 54 -8.06 13.50 9.25
CA PHE A 54 -8.80 12.29 9.50
C PHE A 54 -9.61 12.44 10.79
N ALA A 55 -10.92 12.25 10.69
CA ALA A 55 -11.78 12.36 11.85
C ALA A 55 -11.64 11.12 12.73
N LEU A 56 -11.05 11.33 13.90
CA LEU A 56 -10.93 10.33 14.92
C LEU A 56 -12.33 9.86 15.39
N GLY A 57 -12.60 8.50 15.54
CA GLY A 57 -13.91 7.92 15.93
C GLY A 57 -14.93 7.76 14.81
N LYS A 58 -14.54 7.96 13.55
CA LYS A 58 -15.41 7.75 12.40
C LYS A 58 -15.12 6.43 11.69
N SER A 59 -16.09 5.92 10.94
CA SER A 59 -15.96 4.72 10.14
C SER A 59 -14.88 4.85 9.05
N PHE A 60 -14.43 3.73 8.54
CA PHE A 60 -13.52 3.69 7.40
C PHE A 60 -14.11 4.41 6.18
N GLU A 61 -15.40 4.16 5.87
CA GLU A 61 -16.13 4.82 4.79
C GLU A 61 -16.11 6.36 4.93
N TYR A 62 -16.39 6.88 6.13
CA TYR A 62 -16.34 8.32 6.39
C TYR A 62 -14.94 8.89 6.17
N ASN A 63 -13.92 8.23 6.70
CA ASN A 63 -12.53 8.67 6.56
C ASN A 63 -12.06 8.62 5.11
N LEU A 64 -12.47 7.62 4.33
CA LEU A 64 -12.17 7.51 2.91
C LEU A 64 -12.82 8.66 2.11
N ALA A 65 -14.10 8.96 2.37
CA ALA A 65 -14.80 10.08 1.73
C ALA A 65 -14.14 11.44 2.05
N ASN A 66 -13.79 11.63 3.32
CA ASN A 66 -13.13 12.84 3.79
C ASN A 66 -11.73 13.00 3.16
N PHE A 67 -10.93 11.92 3.12
CA PHE A 67 -9.65 11.88 2.42
C PHE A 67 -9.80 12.27 0.96
N SER A 68 -10.73 11.63 0.23
CA SER A 68 -10.95 11.87 -1.20
C SER A 68 -11.25 13.35 -1.48
N SER A 69 -12.16 13.95 -0.70
CA SER A 69 -12.53 15.36 -0.84
C SER A 69 -11.36 16.31 -0.60
N GLN A 70 -10.60 16.08 0.46
CA GLN A 70 -9.44 16.91 0.81
C GLN A 70 -8.29 16.75 -0.19
N TYR A 71 -8.06 15.53 -0.66
CA TYR A 71 -6.99 15.26 -1.63
C TYR A 71 -7.27 15.93 -2.97
N LEU A 72 -8.49 15.83 -3.50
CA LEU A 72 -8.90 16.53 -4.72
C LEU A 72 -8.79 18.05 -4.59
N LYS A 73 -9.15 18.61 -3.43
CA LYS A 73 -8.97 20.04 -3.15
C LYS A 73 -7.49 20.41 -3.20
N LEU A 74 -6.63 19.62 -2.55
CA LEU A 74 -5.20 19.84 -2.53
C LEU A 74 -4.59 19.82 -3.93
N LEU A 75 -4.97 18.86 -4.80
CA LEU A 75 -4.50 18.80 -6.18
C LEU A 75 -4.84 20.08 -6.94
N LYS A 76 -6.06 20.58 -6.82
CA LYS A 76 -6.52 21.84 -7.45
C LYS A 76 -5.75 23.05 -6.94
N GLU A 77 -5.52 23.15 -5.63
CA GLU A 77 -4.77 24.24 -5.01
C GLU A 77 -3.28 24.25 -5.41
N ASN A 78 -2.74 23.09 -5.79
CA ASN A 78 -1.36 22.94 -6.26
C ASN A 78 -1.23 22.90 -7.78
N ASN A 79 -2.25 23.33 -8.53
CA ASN A 79 -2.25 23.45 -9.99
C ASN A 79 -1.87 22.14 -10.73
N VAL A 80 -2.23 21.00 -10.18
CA VAL A 80 -2.12 19.72 -10.90
C VAL A 80 -3.00 19.76 -12.13
N ASP A 81 -2.55 19.17 -13.22
CA ASP A 81 -3.28 19.18 -14.49
C ASP A 81 -4.67 18.53 -14.38
N ASN A 82 -5.59 18.98 -15.20
CA ASN A 82 -6.99 18.55 -15.14
C ASN A 82 -7.16 17.05 -15.42
N GLU A 83 -6.35 16.47 -16.31
CA GLU A 83 -6.41 15.04 -16.63
C GLU A 83 -6.07 14.19 -15.40
N SER A 84 -5.00 14.55 -14.69
CA SER A 84 -4.62 13.87 -13.45
C SER A 84 -5.68 14.02 -12.35
N ILE A 85 -6.32 15.19 -12.25
CA ILE A 85 -7.41 15.42 -11.30
C ILE A 85 -8.63 14.55 -11.66
N GLU A 86 -8.99 14.41 -12.94
CA GLU A 86 -10.08 13.55 -13.39
C GLU A 86 -9.81 12.07 -13.10
N ILE A 87 -8.59 11.61 -13.31
CA ILE A 87 -8.16 10.24 -12.96
C ILE A 87 -8.33 10.00 -11.45
N VAL A 88 -7.84 10.90 -10.61
CA VAL A 88 -7.95 10.79 -9.15
C VAL A 88 -9.41 10.85 -8.69
N ASP A 89 -10.23 11.71 -9.27
CA ASP A 89 -11.66 11.83 -8.96
C ASP A 89 -12.42 10.54 -9.36
N GLY A 90 -12.15 10.01 -10.56
CA GLY A 90 -12.70 8.75 -11.01
C GLY A 90 -12.33 7.59 -10.09
N LEU A 91 -11.04 7.46 -9.76
CA LEU A 91 -10.52 6.42 -8.87
C LEU A 91 -11.17 6.51 -7.47
N THR A 92 -11.18 7.68 -6.85
CA THR A 92 -11.73 7.86 -5.51
C THR A 92 -13.22 7.58 -5.44
N LYS A 93 -13.99 7.99 -6.46
CA LYS A 93 -15.43 7.68 -6.57
C LYS A 93 -15.68 6.18 -6.65
N LYS A 94 -14.89 5.46 -7.45
CA LYS A 94 -15.00 4.01 -7.60
C LYS A 94 -14.60 3.26 -6.33
N LEU A 95 -13.55 3.69 -5.62
CA LEU A 95 -13.17 3.12 -4.33
C LEU A 95 -14.27 3.31 -3.27
N MET A 96 -14.89 4.49 -3.22
CA MET A 96 -16.03 4.75 -2.32
C MET A 96 -17.26 3.92 -2.68
N GLU A 97 -17.59 3.82 -3.97
CA GLU A 97 -18.66 2.96 -4.49
C GLU A 97 -18.43 1.50 -4.09
N THR A 98 -17.19 1.02 -4.20
CA THR A 98 -16.77 -0.33 -3.81
C THR A 98 -17.08 -0.59 -2.34
N VAL A 99 -16.60 0.28 -1.44
CA VAL A 99 -16.81 0.13 0.02
C VAL A 99 -18.29 0.15 0.35
N ASN A 100 -19.04 1.11 -0.19
CA ASN A 100 -20.48 1.22 0.04
C ASN A 100 -21.24 -0.04 -0.42
N LYS A 101 -20.96 -0.54 -1.63
CA LYS A 101 -21.57 -1.78 -2.13
C LYS A 101 -21.24 -2.98 -1.26
N TYR A 102 -19.97 -3.09 -0.82
CA TYR A 102 -19.51 -4.19 0.02
C TYR A 102 -20.26 -4.21 1.37
N LEU A 103 -20.31 -3.07 2.05
CA LEU A 103 -20.99 -2.90 3.33
C LEU A 103 -22.51 -3.15 3.24
N ASN A 104 -23.10 -2.96 2.07
CA ASN A 104 -24.50 -3.30 1.79
C ASN A 104 -24.72 -4.78 1.36
N GLY A 105 -23.70 -5.65 1.49
CA GLY A 105 -23.77 -7.07 1.16
C GLY A 105 -23.74 -7.37 -0.35
N LYS A 106 -23.52 -6.37 -1.20
CA LYS A 106 -23.46 -6.50 -2.66
C LYS A 106 -22.02 -6.82 -3.12
N VAL A 107 -21.44 -7.90 -2.60
CA VAL A 107 -20.00 -8.20 -2.73
C VAL A 107 -19.56 -8.33 -4.20
N VAL A 108 -20.35 -9.00 -5.05
CA VAL A 108 -20.04 -9.14 -6.49
C VAL A 108 -20.03 -7.78 -7.18
N SER A 109 -21.03 -6.93 -6.89
CA SER A 109 -21.09 -5.58 -7.46
C SER A 109 -19.99 -4.66 -6.88
N ALA A 110 -19.55 -4.89 -5.63
CA ALA A 110 -18.42 -4.21 -5.04
C ALA A 110 -17.11 -4.56 -5.77
N TYR A 111 -16.91 -5.86 -6.05
CA TYR A 111 -15.74 -6.30 -6.81
C TYR A 111 -15.74 -5.74 -8.24
N SER A 112 -16.90 -5.71 -8.92
CA SER A 112 -17.00 -5.07 -10.24
C SER A 112 -16.62 -3.59 -10.19
N ALA A 113 -17.11 -2.83 -9.21
CA ALA A 113 -16.74 -1.42 -9.04
C ALA A 113 -15.25 -1.24 -8.73
N PHE A 114 -14.65 -2.20 -7.99
CA PHE A 114 -13.22 -2.22 -7.73
C PHE A 114 -12.40 -2.49 -8.99
N LYS A 115 -12.84 -3.42 -9.85
CA LYS A 115 -12.21 -3.64 -11.18
C LYS A 115 -12.22 -2.37 -12.01
N ASP A 116 -13.37 -1.69 -12.10
CA ASP A 116 -13.47 -0.41 -12.79
C ASP A 116 -12.48 0.64 -12.20
N ALA A 117 -12.27 0.62 -10.87
CA ALA A 117 -11.29 1.50 -10.22
C ALA A 117 -9.85 1.16 -10.63
N MET A 118 -9.53 -0.12 -10.71
CA MET A 118 -8.18 -0.58 -11.06
C MET A 118 -7.86 -0.31 -12.54
N GLU A 119 -8.82 -0.48 -13.44
CA GLU A 119 -8.68 -0.18 -14.88
C GLU A 119 -8.26 1.29 -15.13
N ILE A 120 -8.60 2.21 -14.23
CA ILE A 120 -8.18 3.62 -14.35
C ILE A 120 -6.67 3.79 -14.16
N ILE A 121 -6.01 2.92 -13.39
CA ILE A 121 -4.62 3.09 -12.95
C ILE A 121 -3.73 1.87 -13.21
N GLU A 122 -4.22 0.82 -13.84
CA GLU A 122 -3.49 -0.44 -14.02
C GLU A 122 -2.12 -0.25 -14.66
N ASP A 123 -2.05 0.53 -15.75
CA ASP A 123 -0.82 0.77 -16.53
C ASP A 123 0.23 1.59 -15.76
N ILE A 124 -0.14 2.20 -14.65
CA ILE A 124 0.74 3.06 -13.85
C ILE A 124 1.02 2.51 -12.45
N LEU A 125 0.59 1.28 -12.17
CA LEU A 125 0.87 0.64 -10.89
C LEU A 125 2.38 0.39 -10.72
N PRO A 126 2.94 0.63 -9.52
CA PRO A 126 4.36 0.44 -9.25
C PRO A 126 4.67 -1.06 -9.05
N ILE A 127 4.73 -1.79 -10.16
CA ILE A 127 5.10 -3.21 -10.17
C ILE A 127 6.59 -3.35 -10.47
N LYS A 128 7.29 -4.13 -9.66
CA LYS A 128 8.73 -4.33 -9.78
C LYS A 128 9.16 -5.78 -9.57
N GLN A 129 10.41 -6.06 -9.90
CA GLN A 129 11.10 -7.30 -9.56
C GLN A 129 11.95 -7.10 -8.30
N ILE A 130 12.05 -8.12 -7.46
CA ILE A 130 13.00 -8.16 -6.34
C ILE A 130 14.05 -9.21 -6.69
N GLU A 131 15.26 -8.77 -7.00
CA GLU A 131 16.35 -9.69 -7.45
C GLU A 131 17.06 -10.36 -6.28
N LYS A 132 17.19 -9.67 -5.13
CA LYS A 132 17.93 -10.13 -3.95
C LYS A 132 17.37 -9.54 -2.68
N GLY A 133 17.55 -10.22 -1.58
CA GLY A 133 17.17 -9.73 -0.26
C GLY A 133 17.16 -10.83 0.79
N THR A 134 17.18 -10.41 2.04
CA THR A 134 16.91 -11.26 3.18
C THR A 134 15.65 -10.75 3.86
N PHE A 135 14.69 -11.65 4.02
CA PHE A 135 13.43 -11.38 4.69
C PHE A 135 13.35 -12.22 5.96
N TYR A 136 12.39 -11.90 6.79
CA TYR A 136 12.23 -12.53 8.09
C TYR A 136 10.78 -12.93 8.31
N ARG A 137 10.58 -14.02 9.05
CA ARG A 137 9.25 -14.44 9.48
C ARG A 137 9.29 -14.88 10.93
N MET A 138 8.37 -14.34 11.72
CA MET A 138 8.17 -14.76 13.10
C MET A 138 6.88 -15.58 13.22
N ARG A 139 6.93 -16.61 14.05
CA ARG A 139 5.78 -17.37 14.53
C ARG A 139 5.64 -17.16 16.03
N ALA A 140 4.42 -16.97 16.52
CA ALA A 140 4.18 -16.73 17.95
C ALA A 140 4.56 -17.93 18.83
N GLU A 141 4.65 -19.14 18.25
CA GLU A 141 5.12 -20.33 18.95
C GLU A 141 6.64 -20.26 19.15
N CYS A 142 7.07 -20.57 20.39
CA CYS A 142 8.48 -20.60 20.74
C CYS A 142 9.05 -22.01 20.53
N GLY A 143 10.35 -22.08 20.15
CA GLY A 143 11.07 -23.36 20.07
C GLY A 143 10.76 -24.16 18.79
N LEU A 144 10.27 -23.54 17.75
CA LEU A 144 10.12 -24.19 16.45
C LEU A 144 11.49 -24.54 15.87
N THR A 145 11.64 -25.76 15.38
CA THR A 145 12.90 -26.33 14.87
C THR A 145 12.81 -26.78 13.42
N GLU A 146 11.59 -26.96 12.90
CA GLU A 146 11.36 -27.39 11.53
C GLU A 146 11.14 -26.21 10.59
N LEU A 147 11.91 -26.13 9.50
CA LEU A 147 11.82 -25.04 8.54
C LEU A 147 10.41 -24.90 7.92
N THR A 148 9.71 -26.03 7.73
CA THR A 148 8.36 -26.05 7.17
C THR A 148 7.32 -25.37 8.05
N GLU A 149 7.58 -25.20 9.35
CA GLU A 149 6.71 -24.48 10.27
C GLU A 149 6.69 -22.95 9.96
N PHE A 150 7.71 -22.46 9.25
CA PHE A 150 7.80 -21.07 8.81
C PHE A 150 7.22 -20.86 7.40
N TYR A 151 6.80 -21.90 6.70
CA TYR A 151 6.13 -21.77 5.41
C TYR A 151 4.74 -21.11 5.60
N HIS A 152 4.09 -20.78 4.47
CA HIS A 152 2.68 -20.37 4.54
C HIS A 152 1.83 -21.48 5.16
N LEU A 153 0.61 -21.15 5.61
CA LEU A 153 -0.30 -22.14 6.16
C LEU A 153 -0.51 -23.28 5.14
N PRO A 154 -0.33 -24.55 5.53
CA PRO A 154 -0.49 -25.68 4.62
C PRO A 154 -1.89 -25.71 3.99
N PHE A 155 -1.99 -26.13 2.73
CA PHE A 155 -3.25 -26.20 2.00
C PHE A 155 -4.26 -27.19 2.58
N ASP A 156 -3.81 -28.21 3.28
CA ASP A 156 -4.67 -29.15 4.03
C ASP A 156 -5.23 -28.54 5.33
N LYS A 157 -4.72 -27.37 5.75
CA LYS A 157 -5.13 -26.64 6.95
C LYS A 157 -5.78 -25.27 6.64
N ILE A 158 -6.28 -25.06 5.43
CA ILE A 158 -6.87 -23.77 5.01
C ILE A 158 -8.03 -23.31 5.89
N HIS A 159 -8.72 -24.23 6.56
CA HIS A 159 -9.78 -23.92 7.53
C HIS A 159 -9.28 -23.13 8.75
N LEU A 160 -7.96 -23.06 8.97
CA LEU A 160 -7.33 -22.24 10.00
C LEU A 160 -6.89 -20.84 9.45
N SER A 161 -7.04 -20.61 8.15
CA SER A 161 -6.68 -19.33 7.53
C SER A 161 -7.61 -18.23 8.03
N LYS A 162 -7.01 -17.18 8.57
CA LYS A 162 -7.74 -16.00 9.04
C LYS A 162 -7.75 -14.94 7.95
N SER A 163 -8.75 -14.07 8.04
CA SER A 163 -8.80 -12.85 7.26
C SER A 163 -7.71 -11.89 7.72
N GLU A 164 -6.78 -11.57 6.83
CA GLU A 164 -5.71 -10.59 7.07
C GLU A 164 -5.85 -9.43 6.07
N ARG A 165 -5.01 -8.40 6.19
CA ARG A 165 -5.13 -7.21 5.33
C ARG A 165 -5.09 -7.56 3.84
N PHE A 166 -4.14 -8.38 3.40
CA PHE A 166 -3.95 -8.78 2.01
C PHE A 166 -4.21 -10.28 1.78
N SER A 167 -5.09 -10.89 2.57
CA SER A 167 -5.56 -12.25 2.34
C SER A 167 -6.98 -12.44 2.87
N ILE A 168 -7.77 -13.20 2.13
CA ILE A 168 -9.11 -13.61 2.52
C ILE A 168 -9.06 -14.97 3.27
N GLU A 169 -10.11 -15.28 4.01
CA GLU A 169 -10.27 -16.60 4.62
C GLU A 169 -10.19 -17.71 3.56
N GLY A 170 -9.48 -18.78 3.88
CA GLY A 170 -9.29 -19.92 2.98
C GLY A 170 -8.21 -19.72 1.90
N TYR A 171 -7.58 -18.55 1.84
CA TYR A 171 -6.49 -18.29 0.92
C TYR A 171 -5.19 -17.94 1.68
N PRO A 172 -4.31 -18.92 1.92
CA PRO A 172 -3.08 -18.70 2.66
C PRO A 172 -2.06 -17.92 1.83
N CYS A 173 -1.49 -16.87 2.40
CA CYS A 173 -0.37 -16.12 1.83
C CYS A 173 0.89 -16.27 2.69
N LEU A 174 2.06 -16.06 2.08
CA LEU A 174 3.33 -16.00 2.80
C LEU A 174 3.63 -14.55 3.18
N TYR A 175 3.58 -14.25 4.49
CA TYR A 175 3.91 -12.93 5.04
C TYR A 175 5.34 -12.92 5.54
N LEU A 176 6.14 -11.97 5.08
CA LEU A 176 7.53 -11.76 5.43
C LEU A 176 7.77 -10.30 5.84
N GLY A 177 8.71 -10.07 6.75
CA GLY A 177 9.18 -8.73 7.10
C GLY A 177 10.52 -8.42 6.43
N TYR A 178 10.78 -7.17 6.09
CA TYR A 178 12.08 -6.72 5.57
C TYR A 178 13.15 -6.64 6.66
N SER A 179 12.76 -6.66 7.94
CA SER A 179 13.66 -6.71 9.08
C SER A 179 13.10 -7.59 10.20
N LYS A 180 13.97 -8.00 11.13
CA LYS A 180 13.55 -8.68 12.37
C LYS A 180 12.62 -7.76 13.18
N ARG A 181 12.91 -6.45 13.17
CA ARG A 181 12.13 -5.45 13.91
C ARG A 181 10.68 -5.39 13.50
N VAL A 182 10.36 -5.40 12.18
CA VAL A 182 8.96 -5.39 11.75
C VAL A 182 8.24 -6.68 12.17
N CYS A 183 8.91 -7.82 12.18
CA CYS A 183 8.34 -9.06 12.68
C CYS A 183 8.00 -8.98 14.19
N GLU A 184 8.88 -8.36 15.00
CA GLU A 184 8.63 -8.12 16.43
C GLU A 184 7.45 -7.15 16.65
N ILE A 185 7.31 -6.13 15.81
CA ILE A 185 6.17 -5.20 15.83
C ILE A 185 4.86 -5.95 15.52
N GLU A 186 4.90 -6.90 14.55
CA GLU A 186 3.71 -7.64 14.14
C GLU A 186 3.30 -8.74 15.14
N ILE A 187 4.25 -9.44 15.79
CA ILE A 187 3.99 -10.66 16.57
C ILE A 187 4.49 -10.57 18.01
N SER A 188 5.27 -9.56 18.37
CA SER A 188 5.83 -9.29 19.70
C SER A 188 6.94 -10.26 20.14
N SER A 189 6.74 -11.58 20.07
CA SER A 189 7.72 -12.60 20.45
C SER A 189 7.40 -13.96 19.83
N GLY A 190 8.42 -14.82 19.66
CA GLY A 190 8.26 -16.16 19.13
C GLY A 190 9.52 -16.68 18.44
N SER A 191 9.37 -17.72 17.63
CA SER A 191 10.46 -18.27 16.80
C SER A 191 10.62 -17.45 15.52
N LEU A 192 11.86 -17.18 15.12
CA LEU A 192 12.19 -16.35 13.96
C LEU A 192 13.00 -17.16 12.96
N ALA A 193 12.64 -17.07 11.69
CA ALA A 193 13.41 -17.62 10.57
C ALA A 193 13.81 -16.52 9.58
N SER A 194 14.94 -16.70 8.92
CA SER A 194 15.44 -15.86 7.84
C SER A 194 15.15 -16.52 6.50
N PHE A 195 14.71 -15.75 5.53
CA PHE A 195 14.38 -16.13 4.17
C PHE A 195 15.33 -15.40 3.21
N ILE A 196 16.37 -16.07 2.75
CA ILE A 196 17.38 -15.53 1.82
C ILE A 196 16.90 -15.82 0.40
N LEU A 197 16.68 -14.77 -0.38
CA LEU A 197 16.19 -14.90 -1.75
C LEU A 197 17.28 -15.48 -2.66
N LYS A 198 16.98 -16.61 -3.32
CA LYS A 198 17.86 -17.32 -4.27
C LYS A 198 17.46 -17.14 -5.73
N LYS A 199 16.17 -16.90 -5.97
CA LYS A 199 15.61 -16.67 -7.31
C LYS A 199 14.75 -15.41 -7.25
N PRO A 200 14.76 -14.56 -8.28
CA PRO A 200 13.96 -13.33 -8.29
C PRO A 200 12.48 -13.56 -7.98
N LEU A 201 11.88 -12.56 -7.35
CA LEU A 201 10.44 -12.43 -7.20
C LEU A 201 9.96 -11.44 -8.26
N ASP A 202 9.22 -11.94 -9.23
CA ASP A 202 8.70 -11.15 -10.34
C ASP A 202 7.33 -10.58 -10.00
N ASN A 203 7.01 -9.43 -10.60
CA ASN A 203 5.70 -8.80 -10.51
C ASN A 203 5.24 -8.57 -9.06
N ILE A 204 5.96 -7.75 -8.33
CA ILE A 204 5.61 -7.36 -6.96
C ILE A 204 5.09 -5.93 -6.96
N LEU A 205 3.85 -5.72 -6.54
CA LEU A 205 3.26 -4.40 -6.38
C LEU A 205 3.87 -3.70 -5.17
N ASP A 206 4.49 -2.54 -5.36
CA ASP A 206 5.12 -1.77 -4.27
C ASP A 206 4.24 -0.60 -3.82
N LEU A 207 3.44 -0.81 -2.78
CA LEU A 207 2.64 0.26 -2.15
C LEU A 207 3.46 1.18 -1.24
N THR A 208 4.79 0.94 -1.09
CA THR A 208 5.68 1.81 -0.31
C THR A 208 6.34 2.90 -1.15
N LEU A 209 6.03 2.93 -2.47
CA LEU A 209 6.47 3.97 -3.40
C LEU A 209 7.98 4.00 -3.66
N GLY A 210 8.62 2.84 -3.59
CA GLY A 210 10.00 2.66 -4.07
C GLY A 210 11.08 3.42 -3.31
N GLN A 211 10.85 3.88 -2.08
CA GLN A 211 11.92 4.52 -1.33
C GLN A 211 12.79 3.50 -0.60
N GLY A 212 14.07 3.63 -0.76
CA GLY A 212 15.09 2.84 -0.07
C GLY A 212 15.96 1.97 -0.97
N ASP A 213 15.55 1.65 -2.18
CA ASP A 213 16.31 0.79 -3.09
C ASP A 213 16.99 1.56 -4.25
N GLY A 214 16.92 2.90 -4.24
CA GLY A 214 17.67 3.76 -5.18
C GLY A 214 17.08 3.88 -6.58
N GLU A 215 16.04 3.14 -6.90
CA GLU A 215 15.37 3.20 -8.20
C GLU A 215 14.08 4.04 -8.12
N LYS A 216 13.88 4.91 -9.11
CA LYS A 216 12.63 5.65 -9.29
C LYS A 216 11.64 4.76 -10.06
N ASP A 217 10.97 3.88 -9.37
CA ASP A 217 10.06 2.90 -10.00
C ASP A 217 8.75 3.52 -10.54
N ILE A 218 8.43 4.74 -10.14
CA ILE A 218 7.20 5.43 -10.55
C ILE A 218 7.46 6.91 -10.79
N SER A 219 6.90 7.46 -11.86
CA SER A 219 6.96 8.89 -12.11
C SER A 219 6.16 9.67 -11.04
N GLU A 220 6.55 10.91 -10.79
CA GLU A 220 5.92 11.73 -9.75
C GLU A 220 4.44 11.98 -10.01
N ILE A 221 4.04 12.16 -11.28
CA ILE A 221 2.63 12.33 -11.63
C ILE A 221 1.83 11.04 -11.46
N ASN A 222 2.42 9.89 -11.80
CA ASN A 222 1.79 8.60 -11.57
C ASN A 222 1.63 8.30 -10.08
N LEU A 223 2.63 8.69 -9.27
CA LEU A 223 2.52 8.62 -7.82
C LEU A 223 1.30 9.39 -7.30
N VAL A 224 1.06 10.59 -7.78
CA VAL A 224 -0.12 11.39 -7.42
C VAL A 224 -1.41 10.67 -7.81
N LYS A 225 -1.46 10.05 -9.00
CA LYS A 225 -2.63 9.33 -9.50
C LYS A 225 -2.94 8.05 -8.70
N VAL A 226 -1.93 7.25 -8.33
CA VAL A 226 -2.13 5.99 -7.58
C VAL A 226 -2.29 6.18 -6.07
N TYR A 227 -1.94 7.36 -5.55
CA TYR A 227 -1.95 7.63 -4.12
C TYR A 227 -3.29 7.34 -3.41
N PRO A 228 -4.49 7.59 -3.99
CA PRO A 228 -5.74 7.21 -3.36
C PRO A 228 -5.88 5.72 -3.07
N LEU A 229 -5.40 4.84 -3.96
CA LEU A 229 -5.37 3.40 -3.70
C LEU A 229 -4.46 3.09 -2.51
N ILE A 230 -3.24 3.65 -2.51
CA ILE A 230 -2.27 3.47 -1.44
C ILE A 230 -2.83 3.96 -0.11
N ALA A 231 -3.40 5.16 -0.08
CA ALA A 231 -4.02 5.73 1.11
C ALA A 231 -5.16 4.86 1.64
N SER A 232 -6.00 4.31 0.78
CA SER A 232 -7.10 3.42 1.18
C SER A 232 -6.61 2.06 1.70
N CYS A 233 -5.41 1.62 1.33
CA CYS A 233 -4.84 0.37 1.82
C CYS A 233 -4.17 0.47 3.21
N TYR A 234 -3.66 1.64 3.61
CA TYR A 234 -2.97 1.75 4.90
C TYR A 234 -3.13 3.07 5.67
N ILE A 235 -3.23 4.24 5.03
CA ILE A 235 -3.37 5.51 5.76
C ILE A 235 -4.76 5.61 6.38
N VAL A 236 -5.82 5.45 5.59
CA VAL A 236 -7.19 5.47 6.08
C VAL A 236 -7.45 4.34 7.09
N PRO A 237 -7.02 3.07 6.81
CA PRO A 237 -7.07 1.99 7.79
C PRO A 237 -6.37 2.31 9.11
N PHE A 238 -5.18 2.89 9.06
CA PHE A 238 -4.43 3.24 10.26
C PHE A 238 -5.24 4.18 11.17
N TYR A 239 -5.79 5.26 10.64
CA TYR A 239 -6.60 6.18 11.43
C TYR A 239 -7.89 5.55 11.93
N SER A 240 -8.51 4.68 11.16
CA SER A 240 -9.69 3.91 11.58
C SER A 240 -9.35 2.91 12.69
N THR A 241 -8.19 2.26 12.64
CA THR A 241 -7.74 1.28 13.65
C THR A 241 -7.35 1.92 14.97
N LEU A 242 -6.65 3.05 14.98
CA LEU A 242 -6.23 3.74 16.20
C LEU A 242 -7.39 4.08 17.13
N GLN A 243 -8.57 4.28 16.56
CA GLN A 243 -9.74 4.69 17.32
C GLN A 243 -10.55 3.55 17.87
N CYS A 244 -10.35 2.39 17.29
CA CYS A 244 -11.13 1.22 17.63
C CYS A 244 -10.58 0.39 18.78
N LYS A 245 -9.39 0.73 19.35
CA LYS A 245 -8.91 0.04 20.54
C LYS A 245 -9.86 0.13 21.71
N GLU A 246 -10.63 1.23 21.83
CA GLU A 246 -11.62 1.40 22.88
C GLU A 246 -13.02 0.90 22.50
N CYS A 247 -13.34 0.89 21.19
CA CYS A 247 -14.68 0.58 20.69
C CYS A 247 -14.83 -0.82 20.08
N ARG A 248 -13.72 -1.48 19.71
CA ARG A 248 -13.75 -2.84 19.16
C ARG A 248 -12.93 -3.75 20.05
N PRO A 249 -13.54 -4.78 20.63
CA PRO A 249 -12.77 -5.84 21.26
C PRO A 249 -11.83 -6.45 20.21
N ASP A 250 -10.60 -6.82 20.61
CA ASP A 250 -9.57 -7.46 19.77
C ASP A 250 -10.04 -8.70 18.98
N LYS A 251 -11.31 -9.07 19.13
CA LYS A 251 -11.96 -10.24 18.55
C LYS A 251 -12.96 -9.94 17.43
N SER A 252 -13.01 -8.72 16.88
CA SER A 252 -13.91 -8.48 15.75
C SER A 252 -13.40 -9.25 14.52
N PHE A 253 -14.24 -10.15 14.00
CA PHE A 253 -13.92 -10.96 12.81
C PHE A 253 -13.91 -10.15 11.53
N PHE A 254 -14.75 -9.12 11.43
CA PHE A 254 -14.86 -8.25 10.25
C PHE A 254 -14.18 -6.91 10.47
N ARG A 255 -13.38 -6.50 9.48
CA ARG A 255 -12.67 -5.22 9.44
C ARG A 255 -12.97 -4.51 8.13
N GLU A 256 -13.75 -3.44 8.19
CA GLU A 256 -14.11 -2.66 7.00
C GLU A 256 -12.89 -2.08 6.29
N GLU A 257 -11.82 -1.77 7.02
CA GLU A 257 -10.54 -1.29 6.49
C GLU A 257 -9.76 -2.34 5.69
N TYR A 258 -10.20 -3.60 5.69
CA TYR A 258 -9.60 -4.65 4.88
C TYR A 258 -10.31 -4.88 3.54
N ILE A 259 -11.45 -4.22 3.30
CA ILE A 259 -12.23 -4.38 2.06
C ILE A 259 -11.34 -4.09 0.84
N ILE A 260 -10.76 -2.90 0.76
CA ILE A 260 -9.92 -2.50 -0.39
C ILE A 260 -8.67 -3.36 -0.52
N PRO A 261 -7.84 -3.59 0.52
CA PRO A 261 -6.68 -4.47 0.42
C PRO A 261 -7.00 -5.91 -0.03
N GLN A 262 -8.11 -6.48 0.43
CA GLN A 262 -8.52 -7.84 0.06
C GLN A 262 -9.02 -7.91 -1.38
N LEU A 263 -9.81 -6.93 -1.82
CA LEU A 263 -10.24 -6.83 -3.22
C LEU A 263 -9.04 -6.58 -4.15
N LEU A 264 -8.03 -5.83 -3.71
CA LEU A 264 -6.77 -5.67 -4.44
C LEU A 264 -6.06 -7.00 -4.61
N THR A 265 -5.96 -7.80 -3.55
CA THR A 265 -5.37 -9.15 -3.64
C THR A 265 -6.11 -10.02 -4.65
N LEU A 266 -7.46 -10.02 -4.61
CA LEU A 266 -8.27 -10.78 -5.56
C LEU A 266 -8.06 -10.31 -7.00
N TYR A 267 -8.04 -9.00 -7.22
CA TYR A 267 -7.80 -8.42 -8.55
C TYR A 267 -6.45 -8.82 -9.12
N LEU A 268 -5.37 -8.67 -8.33
CA LEU A 268 -4.01 -9.01 -8.75
C LEU A 268 -3.86 -10.49 -9.07
N LYS A 269 -4.57 -11.35 -8.35
CA LYS A 269 -4.59 -12.80 -8.60
C LYS A 269 -5.42 -13.18 -9.82
N GLU A 270 -6.58 -12.55 -10.04
CA GLU A 270 -7.45 -12.82 -11.19
C GLU A 270 -6.80 -12.39 -12.50
N THR A 271 -6.04 -11.30 -12.47
CA THR A 271 -5.39 -10.73 -13.66
C THR A 271 -3.95 -11.21 -13.85
N ASP A 272 -3.39 -12.00 -12.92
CA ASP A 272 -1.98 -12.39 -12.87
C ASP A 272 -1.01 -11.18 -12.95
N LEU A 273 -1.50 -9.99 -12.58
CA LEU A 273 -0.74 -8.74 -12.67
C LEU A 273 0.40 -8.68 -11.66
N ALA A 274 0.18 -9.22 -10.45
CA ALA A 274 1.24 -9.29 -9.44
C ALA A 274 1.19 -10.59 -8.62
N ASN A 275 2.37 -11.02 -8.17
CA ASN A 275 2.57 -12.21 -7.34
C ASN A 275 2.67 -11.89 -5.84
N GLY A 276 2.63 -10.62 -5.47
CA GLY A 276 2.73 -10.18 -4.09
C GLY A 276 2.67 -8.67 -3.96
N ILE A 277 2.71 -8.20 -2.72
CA ILE A 277 2.58 -6.77 -2.38
C ILE A 277 3.61 -6.41 -1.30
N ILE A 278 4.35 -5.32 -1.52
CA ILE A 278 5.15 -4.66 -0.47
C ILE A 278 4.29 -3.56 0.15
N TYR A 279 4.26 -3.51 1.48
CA TYR A 279 3.45 -2.53 2.21
C TYR A 279 4.05 -2.19 3.57
N TYR A 280 3.63 -1.08 4.17
CA TYR A 280 4.05 -0.71 5.52
C TYR A 280 3.17 -1.33 6.60
N SER A 281 3.82 -1.75 7.71
CA SER A 281 3.11 -2.09 8.94
C SER A 281 2.36 -0.87 9.48
N VAL A 282 1.19 -1.09 10.06
CA VAL A 282 0.39 -0.05 10.73
C VAL A 282 0.25 -0.31 12.24
N LYS A 283 0.99 -1.30 12.78
CA LYS A 283 0.80 -1.71 14.17
C LYS A 283 1.52 -0.87 15.21
N ASP A 284 2.59 -0.17 14.85
CA ASP A 284 3.29 0.68 15.81
C ASP A 284 2.87 2.15 15.66
N PRO A 285 2.07 2.69 16.59
CA PRO A 285 1.64 4.09 16.55
C PRO A 285 2.75 5.09 16.88
N ASN A 286 3.89 4.61 17.42
CA ASN A 286 5.03 5.45 17.79
C ASN A 286 6.10 5.50 16.70
N LEU A 287 5.76 5.05 15.50
CA LEU A 287 6.64 5.04 14.35
C LEU A 287 7.00 6.48 13.93
N ASP A 288 8.10 7.00 14.44
CA ASP A 288 8.78 8.14 13.84
C ASP A 288 9.81 7.61 12.83
N PRO A 289 9.56 7.78 11.51
CA PRO A 289 10.47 7.27 10.49
C PRO A 289 11.78 8.08 10.42
N ARG A 290 11.86 9.23 11.11
CA ARG A 290 13.06 10.07 11.12
C ARG A 290 14.18 9.38 11.86
N GLY A 291 15.23 8.99 11.14
CA GLY A 291 16.44 8.37 11.69
C GLY A 291 16.37 6.84 11.87
N ARG A 292 15.35 6.15 11.34
CA ARG A 292 15.26 4.69 11.31
C ARG A 292 15.36 4.16 9.88
N ASP A 293 15.83 2.91 9.73
CA ASP A 293 15.81 2.23 8.44
C ASP A 293 14.34 1.94 8.06
N GLU A 294 13.94 2.33 6.83
CA GLU A 294 12.60 2.05 6.32
C GLU A 294 12.26 0.55 6.30
N LYS A 295 13.27 -0.32 6.21
CA LYS A 295 13.12 -1.77 6.30
C LYS A 295 12.44 -2.21 7.59
N ASP A 296 12.59 -1.43 8.68
CA ASP A 296 11.97 -1.73 9.97
C ASP A 296 10.45 -1.66 9.96
N PHE A 297 9.85 -1.20 8.87
CA PHE A 297 8.41 -1.01 8.74
C PHE A 297 7.79 -1.70 7.53
N ARG A 298 8.61 -2.23 6.61
CA ARG A 298 8.13 -2.86 5.39
C ARG A 298 7.83 -4.34 5.59
N ASN A 299 6.66 -4.75 5.10
CA ASN A 299 6.23 -6.14 4.97
C ASN A 299 6.13 -6.49 3.49
N LEU A 300 6.29 -7.78 3.21
CA LEU A 300 6.06 -8.40 1.91
C LEU A 300 5.03 -9.52 2.12
N VAL A 301 3.95 -9.49 1.36
CA VAL A 301 3.02 -10.60 1.25
C VAL A 301 3.18 -11.23 -0.13
N LEU A 302 3.38 -12.54 -0.18
CA LEU A 302 3.46 -13.31 -1.41
C LEU A 302 2.25 -14.21 -1.55
N PHE A 303 1.67 -14.18 -2.72
CA PHE A 303 0.51 -14.99 -3.07
C PHE A 303 0.92 -16.41 -3.34
N THR A 304 0.17 -17.36 -2.82
CA THR A 304 0.44 -18.78 -3.06
C THR A 304 -0.38 -19.29 -4.22
N ASN A 305 0.15 -20.30 -4.91
CA ASN A 305 -0.56 -21.06 -5.93
C ASN A 305 -0.73 -22.50 -5.46
N ARG A 306 -1.98 -22.95 -5.40
CA ARG A 306 -2.27 -24.34 -5.15
C ARG A 306 -2.21 -25.07 -6.50
N ASP A 307 -1.21 -25.90 -6.68
CA ASP A 307 -1.13 -26.78 -7.84
C ASP A 307 -2.22 -27.88 -7.79
N ASN A 308 -2.35 -28.61 -8.89
CA ASN A 308 -3.30 -29.72 -8.97
C ASN A 308 -2.84 -30.97 -8.21
N ASN A 309 -1.63 -30.97 -7.63
CA ASN A 309 -1.16 -32.06 -6.81
C ASN A 309 -1.64 -31.89 -5.36
N LEU A 310 -2.69 -32.61 -5.01
CA LEU A 310 -3.30 -32.57 -3.69
C LEU A 310 -2.38 -33.10 -2.56
N GLU A 311 -1.28 -33.77 -2.90
CA GLU A 311 -0.29 -34.21 -1.91
C GLU A 311 0.63 -33.04 -1.46
N ASN A 312 0.73 -31.99 -2.27
CA ASN A 312 1.52 -30.83 -1.93
C ASN A 312 0.80 -29.99 -0.84
N LYS A 313 1.43 -29.95 0.32
CA LYS A 313 0.91 -29.15 1.45
C LYS A 313 1.22 -27.67 1.30
N HIS A 314 2.25 -27.33 0.53
CA HIS A 314 2.72 -25.96 0.34
C HIS A 314 2.95 -25.65 -1.14
N ASP A 315 3.02 -24.37 -1.48
CA ASP A 315 3.50 -23.89 -2.77
C ASP A 315 5.02 -24.07 -2.85
N ASN A 316 5.44 -25.22 -3.35
CA ASN A 316 6.86 -25.57 -3.43
C ASN A 316 7.61 -24.64 -4.38
N LEU A 317 7.00 -24.19 -5.47
CA LEU A 317 7.63 -23.27 -6.43
C LEU A 317 7.94 -21.91 -5.77
N LEU A 318 7.06 -21.44 -4.90
CA LEU A 318 7.30 -20.24 -4.12
C LEU A 318 8.40 -20.47 -3.08
N MET A 319 8.34 -21.59 -2.37
CA MET A 319 9.30 -21.88 -1.29
C MET A 319 10.72 -22.15 -1.84
N ASP A 320 10.85 -22.72 -3.03
CA ASP A 320 12.12 -22.94 -3.73
C ASP A 320 12.83 -21.63 -4.14
N LYS A 321 12.14 -20.49 -4.06
CA LYS A 321 12.78 -19.19 -4.28
C LYS A 321 13.66 -18.76 -3.11
N PHE A 322 13.56 -19.42 -1.95
CA PHE A 322 14.26 -19.03 -0.73
C PHE A 322 15.16 -20.12 -0.19
N GLU A 323 16.27 -19.71 0.41
CA GLU A 323 16.99 -20.47 1.41
C GLU A 323 16.51 -20.02 2.79
N ILE A 324 16.05 -20.96 3.61
CA ILE A 324 15.46 -20.64 4.92
C ILE A 324 16.42 -21.15 6.00
N THR A 325 16.67 -20.29 6.99
CA THR A 325 17.52 -20.59 8.14
C THR A 325 16.86 -20.12 9.43
N LEU A 326 17.05 -20.87 10.50
CA LEU A 326 16.58 -20.53 11.86
C LEU A 326 17.55 -19.61 12.58
#